data_2e80b865f9183aebdba59807e657399f
#
_entry.id   2e80b865f9183aebdba59807e657399f
#
_cell.length_a   1.000
_cell.length_b   1.000
_cell.length_c   1.000
_cell.angle_alpha   90.00
_cell.angle_beta   90.00
_cell.angle_gamma   90.00
#
_symmetry.space_group_name_H-M   'P 1'
#
loop_
_entity.id
_entity.type
_entity.pdbx_description
1 polymer ?
#
loop_
_entity_poly.entity_id
_entity_poly.type
_entity_poly.pdbx_seq_one_letter_code
_entity_poly.pdbx_strand_id
1 'polypeptide(L)'
;MCFSKNIFPVLSIIFLFSNLGCSANIEGCLEEGSCGPAIKVSDFQRSFPDDPFDIFWDSGQAPIPTSIELGPQMITNPKWPNPSTKQVLIRAGKNRNELIIMLEWNDKSRDGNFDHSSLYVDRAAVMFPVEADNEPPSITMGEPGVPVNIWQWKSIGGEKGQPGVKEKEALAYQTVEDLNAEGFSTLTYQSQQNIKGTALWKDDTWRLILKRDLVDGDRNDVQFRQSVVMAVAVWNGSNRELNGQKGIAGWMLLQFS
;
A
#
# COMPACT_ATOMS: atom_id res chain seq x y z
N MET A 1 27.32 35.25 70.81
CA MET A 1 27.15 34.01 70.01
C MET A 1 26.05 34.25 68.96
N CYS A 2 26.52 34.51 67.73
CA CYS A 2 25.65 34.88 66.62
C CYS A 2 25.41 33.61 65.78
N PHE A 3 24.14 33.16 65.66
CA PHE A 3 23.76 32.14 64.71
C PHE A 3 23.18 32.80 63.47
N SER A 4 23.94 32.72 62.39
CA SER A 4 23.52 33.13 61.05
C SER A 4 22.58 32.05 60.49
N LYS A 5 21.33 32.45 60.09
CA LYS A 5 20.38 31.62 59.32
C LYS A 5 20.63 31.84 57.84
N ASN A 6 21.18 30.86 57.16
CA ASN A 6 21.23 30.80 55.70
C ASN A 6 19.86 30.44 55.16
N ILE A 7 19.26 31.36 54.43
CA ILE A 7 18.04 31.16 53.64
C ILE A 7 18.49 30.74 52.25
N PHE A 8 18.21 29.50 51.85
CA PHE A 8 18.35 29.04 50.46
C PHE A 8 17.06 29.38 49.69
N PRO A 9 17.18 30.00 48.51
CA PRO A 9 16.01 30.18 47.65
C PRO A 9 15.62 28.86 47.00
N VAL A 10 14.38 28.44 47.16
CA VAL A 10 13.78 27.34 46.44
C VAL A 10 13.55 27.78 45.00
N LEU A 11 14.36 27.28 44.09
CA LEU A 11 14.19 27.49 42.63
C LEU A 11 13.05 26.56 42.18
N SER A 12 11.84 27.10 41.99
CA SER A 12 10.72 26.38 41.36
C SER A 12 11.04 26.15 39.88
N ILE A 13 11.45 24.94 39.55
CA ILE A 13 11.56 24.49 38.17
C ILE A 13 10.15 24.17 37.72
N ILE A 14 9.57 25.08 36.93
CA ILE A 14 8.32 24.80 36.18
C ILE A 14 8.69 23.85 35.04
N PHE A 15 8.38 22.57 35.19
CA PHE A 15 8.36 21.63 34.09
C PHE A 15 7.21 22.01 33.17
N LEU A 16 7.53 22.70 32.09
CA LEU A 16 6.63 22.75 30.93
C LEU A 16 6.60 21.34 30.33
N PHE A 17 5.55 20.61 30.65
CA PHE A 17 5.19 19.43 29.87
C PHE A 17 4.71 19.93 28.50
N SER A 18 5.64 20.03 27.56
CA SER A 18 5.27 20.03 26.16
C SER A 18 4.63 18.67 25.88
N ASN A 19 3.33 18.69 25.57
CA ASN A 19 2.66 17.55 24.95
C ASN A 19 3.33 17.31 23.58
N LEU A 20 4.43 16.59 23.55
CA LEU A 20 4.85 15.88 22.37
C LEU A 20 3.85 14.72 22.21
N GLY A 21 2.83 14.96 21.38
CA GLY A 21 2.00 13.89 20.86
C GLY A 21 2.94 12.85 20.24
N CYS A 22 2.72 11.62 20.65
CA CYS A 22 3.49 10.46 20.22
C CYS A 22 3.38 10.26 18.71
N SER A 23 4.34 10.77 17.93
CA SER A 23 4.61 10.30 16.57
C SER A 23 5.79 9.29 16.59
N ALA A 24 6.04 8.70 17.74
CA ALA A 24 7.27 7.96 18.04
C ALA A 24 7.48 6.69 17.19
N ASN A 25 6.43 6.11 16.62
CA ASN A 25 6.54 4.77 16.05
C ASN A 25 6.93 4.75 14.56
N ILE A 26 6.49 5.73 13.79
CA ILE A 26 6.89 5.85 12.36
C ILE A 26 8.31 6.40 12.26
N GLU A 27 8.70 7.34 13.13
CA GLU A 27 10.06 7.88 13.22
C GLU A 27 11.06 6.78 13.62
N GLY A 28 10.71 5.91 14.56
CA GLY A 28 11.54 4.77 14.97
C GLY A 28 11.83 3.81 13.82
N CYS A 29 10.87 3.50 12.97
CA CYS A 29 11.05 2.66 11.80
C CYS A 29 12.07 3.27 10.80
N LEU A 30 12.08 4.60 10.64
CA LEU A 30 13.02 5.31 9.78
C LEU A 30 14.41 5.45 10.43
N GLU A 31 14.49 5.71 11.74
CA GLU A 31 15.73 5.85 12.49
C GLU A 31 16.50 4.54 12.60
N GLU A 32 15.80 3.42 12.79
CA GLU A 32 16.41 2.08 12.87
C GLU A 32 16.76 1.49 11.50
N GLY A 33 16.41 2.15 10.40
CA GLY A 33 16.64 1.65 9.04
C GLY A 33 15.84 0.38 8.71
N SER A 34 14.79 0.10 9.47
CA SER A 34 13.91 -1.07 9.27
C SER A 34 12.85 -0.84 8.20
N CYS A 35 12.60 0.42 7.81
CA CYS A 35 11.71 0.79 6.71
C CYS A 35 12.48 1.06 5.42
N GLY A 36 11.84 0.74 4.30
CA GLY A 36 12.29 1.12 2.96
C GLY A 36 12.18 2.63 2.69
N PRO A 37 12.42 3.08 1.46
CA PRO A 37 12.40 4.49 1.10
C PRO A 37 11.00 5.10 1.31
N ALA A 38 10.97 6.40 1.65
CA ALA A 38 9.72 7.13 1.80
C ALA A 38 9.10 7.46 0.43
N ILE A 39 7.80 7.23 0.31
CA ILE A 39 6.97 7.58 -0.84
C ILE A 39 6.22 8.86 -0.49
N LYS A 40 6.53 9.96 -1.16
CA LYS A 40 5.88 11.25 -0.93
C LYS A 40 4.48 11.28 -1.57
N VAL A 41 3.48 11.63 -0.78
CA VAL A 41 2.12 11.87 -1.25
C VAL A 41 2.01 13.34 -1.70
N SER A 42 1.76 13.55 -2.98
CA SER A 42 1.59 14.90 -3.55
C SER A 42 0.16 15.39 -3.35
N ASP A 43 0.00 16.66 -2.96
CA ASP A 43 -1.32 17.31 -2.82
C ASP A 43 -1.81 17.87 -4.13
N PHE A 44 -3.08 17.60 -4.46
CA PHE A 44 -3.75 18.10 -5.65
C PHE A 44 -5.10 18.74 -5.31
N GLN A 45 -5.48 19.75 -6.08
CA GLN A 45 -6.77 20.41 -5.92
C GLN A 45 -7.85 19.85 -6.87
N ARG A 46 -7.49 18.88 -7.71
CA ARG A 46 -8.36 18.28 -8.74
C ARG A 46 -8.40 16.76 -8.62
N SER A 47 -9.37 16.14 -9.30
CA SER A 47 -9.40 14.69 -9.45
C SER A 47 -8.24 14.21 -10.32
N PHE A 48 -7.82 12.99 -10.07
CA PHE A 48 -6.81 12.29 -10.88
C PHE A 48 -7.48 11.57 -12.06
N PRO A 49 -6.79 11.45 -13.21
CA PRO A 49 -7.27 10.60 -14.31
C PRO A 49 -7.49 9.16 -13.85
N ASP A 50 -8.52 8.52 -14.42
CA ASP A 50 -8.79 7.08 -14.21
C ASP A 50 -8.00 6.20 -15.19
N ASP A 51 -7.57 6.75 -16.33
CA ASP A 51 -6.73 6.05 -17.29
C ASP A 51 -5.28 6.03 -16.80
N PRO A 52 -4.67 4.84 -16.55
CA PRO A 52 -3.28 4.73 -16.12
C PRO A 52 -2.26 5.22 -17.17
N PHE A 53 -2.65 5.34 -18.43
CA PHE A 53 -1.81 5.87 -19.52
C PHE A 53 -2.22 7.28 -19.97
N ASP A 54 -3.03 7.98 -19.18
CA ASP A 54 -3.27 9.42 -19.43
C ASP A 54 -1.95 10.19 -19.40
N ILE A 55 -1.81 11.13 -20.32
CA ILE A 55 -0.59 11.96 -20.47
C ILE A 55 -0.21 12.71 -19.19
N PHE A 56 -1.16 12.90 -18.28
CA PHE A 56 -0.91 13.48 -16.96
C PHE A 56 0.19 12.72 -16.21
N TRP A 57 0.14 11.37 -16.23
CA TRP A 57 1.07 10.54 -15.47
C TRP A 57 2.52 10.63 -15.94
N ASP A 58 2.73 10.99 -17.20
CA ASP A 58 4.06 11.17 -17.79
C ASP A 58 4.44 12.67 -17.83
N SER A 59 3.61 13.55 -17.30
CA SER A 59 3.86 15.00 -17.22
C SER A 59 4.65 15.35 -15.96
N GLY A 60 5.35 16.49 -15.99
CA GLY A 60 6.01 17.06 -14.80
C GLY A 60 5.04 17.52 -13.68
N GLN A 61 3.73 17.36 -13.87
CA GLN A 61 2.69 17.68 -12.88
C GLN A 61 2.25 16.46 -12.06
N ALA A 62 2.53 15.25 -12.54
CA ALA A 62 2.22 14.02 -11.80
C ALA A 62 3.08 13.87 -10.54
N PRO A 63 2.62 13.07 -9.55
CA PRO A 63 3.47 12.69 -8.43
C PRO A 63 4.77 12.07 -8.91
N ILE A 64 5.88 12.44 -8.28
CA ILE A 64 7.20 11.88 -8.62
C ILE A 64 7.23 10.40 -8.26
N PRO A 65 7.62 9.50 -9.20
CA PRO A 65 7.71 8.08 -8.90
C PRO A 65 8.85 7.78 -7.94
N THR A 66 8.59 6.91 -6.98
CA THR A 66 9.62 6.29 -6.15
C THR A 66 9.86 4.88 -6.65
N SER A 67 11.11 4.55 -6.94
CA SER A 67 11.52 3.21 -7.37
C SER A 67 11.71 2.31 -6.16
N ILE A 68 11.00 1.18 -6.14
CA ILE A 68 11.03 0.20 -5.06
C ILE A 68 11.54 -1.13 -5.61
N GLU A 69 12.60 -1.67 -4.99
CA GLU A 69 13.07 -3.01 -5.29
C GLU A 69 12.18 -4.06 -4.65
N LEU A 70 11.81 -5.09 -5.42
CA LEU A 70 11.08 -6.24 -4.93
C LEU A 70 12.04 -7.40 -4.66
N GLY A 71 12.09 -7.81 -3.42
CA GLY A 71 12.91 -8.91 -2.95
C GLY A 71 12.20 -10.27 -2.98
N PRO A 72 12.95 -11.34 -2.69
CA PRO A 72 12.42 -12.69 -2.56
C PRO A 72 11.51 -12.81 -1.33
N GLN A 73 10.47 -13.62 -1.43
CA GLN A 73 9.67 -14.04 -0.28
C GLN A 73 10.33 -15.29 0.35
N MET A 74 10.95 -15.12 1.53
CA MET A 74 11.70 -16.18 2.23
C MET A 74 11.14 -16.52 3.61
N ILE A 75 9.99 -15.88 3.99
CA ILE A 75 9.44 -16.00 5.34
C ILE A 75 8.45 -17.16 5.42
N THR A 76 7.49 -17.24 4.49
CA THR A 76 6.45 -18.28 4.49
C THR A 76 6.73 -19.38 3.49
N ASN A 77 6.14 -20.56 3.69
CA ASN A 77 6.26 -21.68 2.75
C ASN A 77 5.09 -21.72 1.76
N PRO A 78 5.34 -22.04 0.47
CA PRO A 78 6.66 -22.25 -0.13
C PRO A 78 7.45 -20.93 -0.24
N LYS A 79 8.76 -21.00 0.02
CA LYS A 79 9.67 -19.87 -0.21
C LYS A 79 9.78 -19.55 -1.69
N TRP A 80 9.98 -18.26 -2.01
CA TRP A 80 10.11 -17.79 -3.39
C TRP A 80 11.37 -16.94 -3.56
N PRO A 81 12.52 -17.56 -3.84
CA PRO A 81 13.82 -16.87 -3.90
C PRO A 81 14.01 -16.01 -5.15
N ASN A 82 13.28 -16.30 -6.23
CA ASN A 82 13.46 -15.65 -7.52
C ASN A 82 12.14 -15.12 -8.11
N PRO A 83 11.54 -14.08 -7.52
CA PRO A 83 10.39 -13.42 -8.15
C PRO A 83 10.80 -12.86 -9.51
N SER A 84 9.91 -12.86 -10.49
CA SER A 84 10.21 -12.34 -11.82
C SER A 84 10.24 -10.81 -11.85
N THR A 85 9.29 -10.18 -11.20
CA THR A 85 9.23 -8.72 -11.06
C THR A 85 10.23 -8.27 -9.99
N LYS A 86 11.21 -7.47 -10.38
CA LYS A 86 12.30 -7.01 -9.49
C LYS A 86 12.11 -5.59 -8.97
N GLN A 87 11.23 -4.83 -9.59
CA GLN A 87 11.07 -3.41 -9.30
C GLN A 87 9.64 -2.98 -9.59
N VAL A 88 9.15 -2.06 -8.79
CA VAL A 88 7.89 -1.34 -9.03
C VAL A 88 8.14 0.16 -8.83
N LEU A 89 7.61 0.98 -9.72
CA LEU A 89 7.54 2.43 -9.54
C LEU A 89 6.23 2.77 -8.86
N ILE A 90 6.29 3.53 -7.79
CA ILE A 90 5.11 3.93 -7.01
C ILE A 90 4.97 5.45 -7.05
N ARG A 91 3.81 5.92 -7.46
CA ARG A 91 3.37 7.31 -7.33
C ARG A 91 2.23 7.38 -6.35
N ALA A 92 2.23 8.37 -5.47
CA ALA A 92 1.14 8.60 -4.55
C ALA A 92 0.71 10.06 -4.57
N GLY A 93 -0.59 10.28 -4.57
CA GLY A 93 -1.18 11.60 -4.54
C GLY A 93 -2.48 11.61 -3.76
N LYS A 94 -2.89 12.77 -3.26
CA LYS A 94 -4.18 12.96 -2.62
C LYS A 94 -4.83 14.25 -3.07
N ASN A 95 -6.13 14.29 -3.00
CA ASN A 95 -6.91 15.51 -3.02
C ASN A 95 -7.63 15.68 -1.67
N ARG A 96 -8.65 16.51 -1.59
CA ARG A 96 -9.38 16.75 -0.32
C ARG A 96 -10.06 15.51 0.25
N ASN A 97 -10.43 14.56 -0.60
CA ASN A 97 -11.28 13.44 -0.22
C ASN A 97 -10.61 12.08 -0.44
N GLU A 98 -9.70 11.96 -1.40
CA GLU A 98 -9.30 10.68 -2.00
C GLU A 98 -7.77 10.55 -2.04
N LEU A 99 -7.29 9.38 -1.66
CA LEU A 99 -5.93 8.91 -1.91
C LEU A 99 -5.89 8.15 -3.23
N ILE A 100 -4.83 8.36 -4.00
CA ILE A 100 -4.49 7.58 -5.18
C ILE A 100 -3.09 7.00 -5.03
N ILE A 101 -2.95 5.74 -5.39
CA ILE A 101 -1.67 5.04 -5.50
C ILE A 101 -1.60 4.45 -6.90
N MET A 102 -0.54 4.77 -7.62
CA MET A 102 -0.26 4.18 -8.92
C MET A 102 0.97 3.32 -8.83
N LEU A 103 0.84 2.07 -9.25
CA LEU A 103 1.93 1.09 -9.38
C LEU A 103 2.24 0.90 -10.87
N GLU A 104 3.54 0.87 -11.21
CA GLU A 104 4.00 0.61 -12.57
C GLU A 104 5.13 -0.41 -12.51
N TRP A 105 5.02 -1.51 -13.27
CA TRP A 105 6.06 -2.53 -13.35
C TRP A 105 6.15 -3.16 -14.73
N ASN A 106 7.34 -3.61 -15.09
CA ASN A 106 7.56 -4.31 -16.35
C ASN A 106 7.08 -5.75 -16.26
N ASP A 107 6.31 -6.18 -17.26
CA ASP A 107 5.86 -7.54 -17.46
C ASP A 107 5.73 -7.81 -18.96
N LYS A 108 6.44 -8.81 -19.46
CA LYS A 108 6.47 -9.16 -20.89
C LYS A 108 5.22 -9.85 -21.38
N SER A 109 4.35 -10.27 -20.47
CA SER A 109 3.11 -10.97 -20.76
C SER A 109 1.97 -10.36 -19.99
N ARG A 110 0.78 -10.49 -20.51
CA ARG A 110 -0.46 -10.18 -19.82
C ARG A 110 -1.17 -11.49 -19.47
N ASP A 111 -1.07 -11.88 -18.22
CA ASP A 111 -1.65 -13.13 -17.73
C ASP A 111 -2.98 -12.85 -17.01
N GLY A 112 -4.08 -12.98 -17.70
CA GLY A 112 -5.42 -12.61 -17.20
C GLY A 112 -6.58 -13.46 -17.69
N ASN A 113 -6.32 -14.56 -18.42
CA ASN A 113 -7.37 -15.40 -18.99
C ASN A 113 -7.81 -16.52 -18.06
N PHE A 114 -9.12 -16.58 -17.80
CA PHE A 114 -9.79 -17.66 -17.06
C PHE A 114 -10.19 -18.86 -17.92
N ASP A 115 -9.95 -18.85 -19.22
CA ASP A 115 -10.47 -19.86 -20.15
C ASP A 115 -9.90 -21.27 -19.92
N HIS A 116 -8.87 -21.38 -19.14
CA HIS A 116 -8.36 -22.68 -18.68
C HIS A 116 -7.97 -22.52 -17.21
N SER A 117 -8.15 -23.53 -16.40
CA SER A 117 -7.82 -23.73 -14.99
C SER A 117 -6.48 -23.11 -14.47
N SER A 118 -5.97 -22.09 -15.12
CA SER A 118 -4.78 -21.33 -14.74
C SER A 118 -5.16 -20.40 -13.58
N LEU A 119 -4.78 -20.80 -12.38
CA LEU A 119 -4.84 -19.97 -11.17
C LEU A 119 -3.85 -18.80 -11.21
N TYR A 120 -2.98 -18.80 -12.23
CA TYR A 120 -1.83 -17.87 -12.31
C TYR A 120 -2.19 -16.70 -13.20
N VAL A 121 -2.59 -15.61 -12.55
CA VAL A 121 -2.86 -14.32 -13.18
C VAL A 121 -1.95 -13.25 -12.57
N ASP A 122 -1.69 -12.20 -13.33
CA ASP A 122 -0.96 -11.06 -12.80
C ASP A 122 -1.74 -10.40 -11.68
N ARG A 123 -1.04 -10.02 -10.62
CA ARG A 123 -1.61 -9.39 -9.43
C ARG A 123 -0.67 -8.35 -8.86
N ALA A 124 -1.25 -7.38 -8.20
CA ALA A 124 -0.51 -6.48 -7.33
C ALA A 124 -1.35 -6.15 -6.11
N ALA A 125 -0.70 -5.90 -5.00
CA ALA A 125 -1.36 -5.50 -3.77
C ALA A 125 -0.53 -4.47 -3.01
N VAL A 126 -1.22 -3.57 -2.32
CA VAL A 126 -0.67 -2.73 -1.27
C VAL A 126 -1.29 -3.14 0.06
N MET A 127 -0.54 -3.03 1.13
CA MET A 127 -0.96 -3.45 2.47
C MET A 127 -0.63 -2.34 3.47
N PHE A 128 -1.54 -2.09 4.39
CA PHE A 128 -1.44 -1.09 5.43
C PHE A 128 -1.79 -1.68 6.79
N PRO A 129 -1.20 -1.23 7.91
CA PRO A 129 -1.79 -1.45 9.22
C PRO A 129 -3.19 -0.81 9.28
N VAL A 130 -4.16 -1.48 9.89
CA VAL A 130 -5.48 -0.85 10.13
C VAL A 130 -5.33 0.29 11.13
N GLU A 131 -4.54 0.08 12.19
CA GLU A 131 -4.19 1.11 13.18
C GLU A 131 -2.85 1.74 12.81
N ALA A 132 -2.89 2.88 12.12
CA ALA A 132 -1.71 3.56 11.59
C ALA A 132 -0.79 4.16 12.67
N ASP A 133 -1.30 4.37 13.88
CA ASP A 133 -0.59 5.03 14.99
C ASP A 133 0.29 4.06 15.80
N ASN A 134 0.15 2.75 15.56
CA ASN A 134 0.88 1.72 16.28
C ASN A 134 2.16 1.31 15.52
N GLU A 135 3.00 0.57 16.22
CA GLU A 135 4.13 -0.11 15.60
C GLU A 135 3.63 -1.02 14.47
N PRO A 136 4.29 -1.01 13.28
CA PRO A 136 3.81 -1.81 12.17
C PRO A 136 3.72 -3.30 12.55
N PRO A 137 2.60 -3.97 12.23
CA PRO A 137 2.45 -5.40 12.52
C PRO A 137 3.38 -6.26 11.67
N SER A 138 3.39 -7.56 11.92
CA SER A 138 4.17 -8.49 11.12
C SER A 138 3.91 -8.32 9.63
N ILE A 139 4.99 -8.23 8.84
CA ILE A 139 4.94 -8.14 7.37
C ILE A 139 4.28 -9.37 6.71
N THR A 140 4.08 -10.44 7.47
CA THR A 140 3.35 -11.64 7.04
C THR A 140 1.84 -11.51 7.10
N MET A 141 1.32 -10.35 6.74
CA MET A 141 -0.11 -9.98 6.71
C MET A 141 -0.72 -9.81 8.10
N GLY A 142 -0.03 -9.09 8.99
CA GLY A 142 -0.51 -8.84 10.34
C GLY A 142 -0.20 -9.97 11.30
N GLU A 143 -0.81 -9.91 12.46
CA GLU A 143 -0.73 -10.89 13.55
C GLU A 143 -2.02 -10.86 14.38
N PRO A 144 -2.31 -11.88 15.20
CA PRO A 144 -3.55 -11.96 15.95
C PRO A 144 -3.83 -10.70 16.78
N GLY A 145 -4.95 -10.03 16.53
CA GLY A 145 -5.36 -8.79 17.17
C GLY A 145 -4.72 -7.52 16.61
N VAL A 146 -3.84 -7.63 15.59
CA VAL A 146 -3.22 -6.49 14.90
C VAL A 146 -3.41 -6.65 13.39
N PRO A 147 -4.61 -6.32 12.89
CA PRO A 147 -4.99 -6.54 11.50
C PRO A 147 -4.28 -5.60 10.54
N VAL A 148 -4.22 -6.06 9.29
CA VAL A 148 -3.84 -5.26 8.13
C VAL A 148 -5.00 -5.13 7.16
N ASN A 149 -5.08 -3.99 6.46
CA ASN A 149 -5.95 -3.76 5.33
C ASN A 149 -5.15 -3.94 4.03
N ILE A 150 -5.68 -4.72 3.09
CA ILE A 150 -4.98 -5.09 1.85
C ILE A 150 -5.87 -4.73 0.66
N TRP A 151 -5.36 -3.92 -0.25
CA TRP A 151 -5.97 -3.62 -1.53
C TRP A 151 -5.30 -4.49 -2.58
N GLN A 152 -6.01 -5.50 -3.06
CA GLN A 152 -5.48 -6.43 -4.06
C GLN A 152 -6.18 -6.27 -5.40
N TRP A 153 -5.39 -6.10 -6.44
CA TRP A 153 -5.84 -6.18 -7.82
C TRP A 153 -5.41 -7.52 -8.44
N LYS A 154 -6.28 -8.05 -9.32
CA LYS A 154 -6.04 -9.24 -10.13
C LYS A 154 -6.37 -8.95 -11.58
N SER A 155 -5.55 -9.41 -12.51
CA SER A 155 -5.80 -9.32 -13.95
C SER A 155 -6.88 -10.34 -14.37
N ILE A 156 -8.09 -10.14 -13.84
CA ILE A 156 -9.25 -11.00 -14.11
C ILE A 156 -10.23 -10.21 -14.97
N GLY A 157 -10.69 -10.82 -16.06
CA GLY A 157 -11.65 -10.20 -16.96
C GLY A 157 -10.99 -9.53 -18.17
N GLY A 158 -11.69 -9.59 -19.29
CA GLY A 158 -11.28 -8.94 -20.52
C GLY A 158 -11.42 -7.42 -20.40
N GLU A 159 -10.65 -6.69 -21.18
CA GLU A 159 -10.87 -5.26 -21.40
C GLU A 159 -12.28 -5.02 -21.93
N LYS A 160 -12.89 -3.87 -21.55
CA LYS A 160 -14.09 -3.38 -22.24
C LYS A 160 -13.80 -3.36 -23.74
N GLY A 161 -14.55 -4.14 -24.51
CA GLY A 161 -14.43 -4.19 -25.97
C GLY A 161 -13.71 -5.40 -26.56
N GLN A 162 -13.25 -6.38 -25.75
CA GLN A 162 -12.80 -7.64 -26.33
C GLN A 162 -13.97 -8.43 -26.92
N PRO A 163 -13.82 -9.01 -28.16
CA PRO A 163 -14.85 -9.84 -28.76
C PRO A 163 -15.16 -11.05 -27.87
N GLY A 164 -16.41 -11.19 -27.44
CA GLY A 164 -16.89 -12.31 -26.64
C GLY A 164 -17.15 -12.03 -25.17
N VAL A 165 -16.68 -10.91 -24.61
CA VAL A 165 -16.99 -10.51 -23.24
C VAL A 165 -18.21 -9.60 -23.24
N LYS A 166 -19.32 -10.06 -22.68
CA LYS A 166 -20.52 -9.23 -22.51
C LYS A 166 -20.26 -8.19 -21.43
N GLU A 167 -20.69 -6.95 -21.67
CA GLU A 167 -20.48 -5.81 -20.76
C GLU A 167 -20.96 -6.09 -19.32
N LYS A 168 -21.99 -6.92 -19.16
CA LYS A 168 -22.47 -7.40 -17.86
C LYS A 168 -21.52 -8.38 -17.16
N GLU A 169 -20.76 -9.17 -17.90
CA GLU A 169 -19.80 -10.13 -17.34
C GLU A 169 -18.51 -9.43 -16.93
N ALA A 170 -18.09 -8.39 -17.64
CA ALA A 170 -16.95 -7.54 -17.25
C ALA A 170 -17.20 -6.77 -15.94
N LEU A 171 -18.45 -6.44 -15.63
CA LEU A 171 -18.87 -5.81 -14.37
C LEU A 171 -19.06 -6.80 -13.20
N ALA A 172 -19.18 -8.10 -13.48
CA ALA A 172 -19.40 -9.13 -12.46
C ALA A 172 -18.11 -9.57 -11.74
N TYR A 173 -16.94 -9.26 -12.29
CA TYR A 173 -15.67 -9.58 -11.67
C TYR A 173 -15.04 -8.31 -11.10
N GLN A 174 -15.08 -8.17 -9.79
CA GLN A 174 -14.29 -7.15 -9.10
C GLN A 174 -12.81 -7.49 -9.33
N THR A 175 -12.14 -6.64 -10.12
CA THR A 175 -10.71 -6.75 -10.36
C THR A 175 -9.90 -6.28 -9.15
N VAL A 176 -10.52 -5.53 -8.25
CA VAL A 176 -9.92 -5.04 -7.01
C VAL A 176 -10.74 -5.54 -5.83
N GLU A 177 -10.05 -6.02 -4.82
CA GLU A 177 -10.62 -6.59 -3.61
C GLU A 177 -10.09 -5.83 -2.40
N ASP A 178 -10.99 -5.48 -1.50
CA ASP A 178 -10.69 -4.92 -0.18
C ASP A 178 -10.71 -6.06 0.85
N LEU A 179 -9.57 -6.30 1.46
CA LEU A 179 -9.33 -7.48 2.28
C LEU A 179 -8.70 -7.08 3.62
N ASN A 180 -8.92 -7.92 4.64
CA ASN A 180 -8.19 -7.88 5.90
C ASN A 180 -7.44 -9.20 6.15
N ALA A 181 -6.42 -9.13 6.99
CA ALA A 181 -5.75 -10.30 7.52
C ALA A 181 -5.17 -10.03 8.91
N GLU A 182 -5.08 -11.07 9.74
CA GLU A 182 -4.43 -11.10 11.05
C GLU A 182 -3.37 -12.19 11.11
N GLY A 183 -2.58 -12.33 10.03
CA GLY A 183 -1.53 -13.32 9.84
C GLY A 183 -1.63 -14.07 8.51
N PHE A 184 -0.64 -14.87 8.23
CA PHE A 184 -0.59 -15.70 7.03
C PHE A 184 -1.77 -16.68 6.97
N SER A 185 -2.44 -16.77 5.83
CA SER A 185 -3.63 -17.61 5.57
C SER A 185 -4.92 -17.18 6.28
N THR A 186 -5.00 -15.97 6.81
CA THR A 186 -6.23 -15.45 7.45
C THR A 186 -6.97 -14.43 6.59
N LEU A 187 -6.67 -14.38 5.29
CA LEU A 187 -7.23 -13.40 4.37
C LEU A 187 -8.76 -13.48 4.33
N THR A 188 -9.42 -12.37 4.59
CA THR A 188 -10.88 -12.22 4.62
C THR A 188 -11.33 -11.08 3.73
N TYR A 189 -12.44 -11.29 3.02
CA TYR A 189 -13.10 -10.21 2.26
C TYR A 189 -13.85 -9.30 3.21
N GLN A 190 -13.70 -8.00 3.01
CA GLN A 190 -14.52 -7.03 3.71
C GLN A 190 -15.95 -7.04 3.15
N SER A 191 -16.92 -6.69 3.99
CA SER A 191 -18.31 -6.53 3.57
C SER A 191 -18.51 -5.30 2.67
N GLN A 192 -17.71 -4.27 2.88
CA GLN A 192 -17.64 -3.08 2.03
C GLN A 192 -16.43 -3.22 1.09
N GLN A 193 -16.66 -2.94 -0.19
CA GLN A 193 -15.64 -3.00 -1.23
C GLN A 193 -15.54 -1.61 -1.86
N ASN A 194 -14.87 -0.69 -1.16
CA ASN A 194 -14.84 0.72 -1.49
C ASN A 194 -13.59 1.15 -2.25
N ILE A 195 -12.66 0.23 -2.52
CA ILE A 195 -11.48 0.46 -3.35
C ILE A 195 -11.88 0.51 -4.83
N LYS A 196 -11.51 1.55 -5.53
CA LYS A 196 -11.61 1.65 -6.99
C LYS A 196 -10.25 1.37 -7.59
N GLY A 197 -10.22 0.59 -8.66
CA GLY A 197 -8.97 0.31 -9.36
C GLY A 197 -9.15 0.21 -10.86
N THR A 198 -8.15 0.68 -11.59
CA THR A 198 -8.04 0.55 -13.04
C THR A 198 -6.61 0.13 -13.38
N ALA A 199 -6.48 -0.97 -14.13
CA ALA A 199 -5.19 -1.43 -14.61
C ALA A 199 -5.21 -1.61 -16.12
N LEU A 200 -4.13 -1.21 -16.76
CA LEU A 200 -3.89 -1.42 -18.19
C LEU A 200 -2.48 -1.94 -18.40
N TRP A 201 -2.37 -2.88 -19.35
CA TRP A 201 -1.09 -3.38 -19.83
C TRP A 201 -0.83 -2.84 -21.23
N LYS A 202 0.35 -2.25 -21.42
CA LYS A 202 0.77 -1.68 -22.68
C LYS A 202 2.31 -1.67 -22.75
N ASP A 203 2.87 -2.03 -23.89
CA ASP A 203 4.31 -1.98 -24.18
C ASP A 203 5.14 -2.68 -23.07
N ASP A 204 4.78 -3.94 -22.76
CA ASP A 204 5.41 -4.77 -21.72
C ASP A 204 5.37 -4.16 -20.31
N THR A 205 4.39 -3.31 -20.03
CA THR A 205 4.28 -2.59 -18.77
C THR A 205 2.85 -2.61 -18.24
N TRP A 206 2.67 -3.03 -17.00
CA TRP A 206 1.45 -2.80 -16.24
C TRP A 206 1.49 -1.43 -15.57
N ARG A 207 0.39 -0.71 -15.64
CA ARG A 207 0.07 0.45 -14.80
C ARG A 207 -1.26 0.21 -14.10
N LEU A 208 -1.24 0.27 -12.78
CA LEU A 208 -2.41 0.06 -11.91
C LEU A 208 -2.64 1.30 -11.07
N ILE A 209 -3.83 1.85 -11.13
CA ILE A 209 -4.32 2.90 -10.23
C ILE A 209 -5.23 2.27 -9.19
N LEU A 210 -4.99 2.54 -7.92
CA LEU A 210 -5.85 2.23 -6.79
C LEU A 210 -6.28 3.53 -6.12
N LYS A 211 -7.58 3.66 -5.82
CA LYS A 211 -8.17 4.86 -5.21
C LYS A 211 -9.13 4.48 -4.09
N ARG A 212 -9.12 5.26 -3.04
CA ARG A 212 -10.13 5.22 -1.97
C ARG A 212 -10.22 6.57 -1.27
N ASP A 213 -11.36 6.83 -0.63
CA ASP A 213 -11.51 7.99 0.25
C ASP A 213 -10.46 7.96 1.37
N LEU A 214 -9.94 9.13 1.75
CA LEU A 214 -8.95 9.26 2.82
C LEU A 214 -9.48 8.73 4.14
N VAL A 215 -10.78 8.95 4.39
CA VAL A 215 -11.48 8.51 5.60
C VAL A 215 -12.88 8.06 5.19
N ASP A 216 -13.27 6.85 5.53
CA ASP A 216 -14.60 6.29 5.18
C ASP A 216 -15.43 5.85 6.39
N GLY A 217 -14.82 5.79 7.56
CA GLY A 217 -15.48 5.39 8.82
C GLY A 217 -15.60 3.89 9.03
N ASP A 218 -15.13 3.03 8.10
CA ASP A 218 -15.02 1.60 8.36
C ASP A 218 -13.82 1.35 9.30
N ARG A 219 -14.08 0.63 10.40
CA ARG A 219 -13.04 0.30 11.37
C ARG A 219 -12.05 -0.76 10.90
N ASN A 220 -12.38 -1.48 9.83
CA ASN A 220 -11.52 -2.49 9.25
C ASN A 220 -10.56 -1.90 8.22
N ASP A 221 -10.75 -0.63 7.88
CA ASP A 221 -9.96 0.10 6.92
C ASP A 221 -8.93 1.02 7.58
N VAL A 222 -7.75 1.10 6.96
CA VAL A 222 -6.79 2.14 7.30
C VAL A 222 -7.39 3.53 7.04
N GLN A 223 -7.29 4.45 7.99
CA GLN A 223 -7.77 5.82 7.86
C GLN A 223 -6.58 6.77 7.62
N PHE A 224 -6.51 7.38 6.44
CA PHE A 224 -5.38 8.21 6.00
C PHE A 224 -5.47 9.64 6.53
N ARG A 225 -5.35 9.80 7.84
CA ARG A 225 -5.35 11.11 8.51
C ARG A 225 -3.96 11.71 8.63
N GLN A 226 -2.95 10.88 8.53
CA GLN A 226 -1.54 11.20 8.64
C GLN A 226 -0.70 10.24 7.80
N SER A 227 0.62 10.38 7.83
CA SER A 227 1.53 9.41 7.21
C SER A 227 1.33 8.02 7.81
N VAL A 228 1.37 7.00 6.95
CA VAL A 228 1.19 5.58 7.33
C VAL A 228 2.30 4.76 6.70
N VAL A 229 2.55 3.57 7.22
CA VAL A 229 3.41 2.62 6.51
C VAL A 229 2.62 1.80 5.51
N MET A 230 3.27 1.44 4.41
CA MET A 230 2.72 0.65 3.32
C MET A 230 3.71 -0.44 2.90
N ALA A 231 3.22 -1.62 2.58
CA ALA A 231 4.00 -2.66 1.92
C ALA A 231 3.41 -2.97 0.54
N VAL A 232 4.21 -3.54 -0.36
CA VAL A 232 3.77 -3.87 -1.72
C VAL A 232 4.17 -5.29 -2.10
N ALA A 233 3.32 -5.93 -2.91
CA ALA A 233 3.58 -7.24 -3.50
C ALA A 233 3.12 -7.27 -4.95
N VAL A 234 3.88 -7.98 -5.80
CA VAL A 234 3.56 -8.22 -7.21
C VAL A 234 3.71 -9.70 -7.53
N TRP A 235 2.76 -10.24 -8.29
CA TRP A 235 2.76 -11.61 -8.80
C TRP A 235 2.72 -11.58 -10.32
N ASN A 236 3.56 -12.36 -10.95
CA ASN A 236 3.57 -12.56 -12.39
C ASN A 236 3.01 -13.95 -12.72
N GLY A 237 1.92 -13.98 -13.50
CA GLY A 237 1.22 -15.22 -13.85
C GLY A 237 2.07 -16.16 -14.67
N SER A 238 2.87 -15.67 -15.62
CA SER A 238 3.74 -16.48 -16.46
C SER A 238 4.89 -17.15 -15.69
N ASN A 239 5.27 -16.60 -14.52
CA ASN A 239 6.22 -17.21 -13.59
C ASN A 239 5.53 -18.11 -12.55
N ARG A 240 4.23 -18.38 -12.70
CA ARG A 240 3.41 -19.19 -11.78
C ARG A 240 3.44 -18.68 -10.34
N GLU A 241 3.45 -17.38 -10.19
CA GLU A 241 3.41 -16.74 -8.88
C GLU A 241 1.99 -16.73 -8.31
N LEU A 242 1.84 -17.26 -7.09
CA LEU A 242 0.55 -17.39 -6.40
C LEU A 242 0.74 -17.40 -4.89
N ASN A 243 -0.20 -16.85 -4.13
CA ASN A 243 -0.20 -16.84 -2.66
C ASN A 243 1.10 -16.22 -2.08
N GLY A 244 1.91 -17.05 -1.40
CA GLY A 244 3.21 -16.65 -0.86
C GLY A 244 4.31 -16.49 -1.91
N GLN A 245 4.14 -17.02 -3.11
CA GLN A 245 5.13 -16.98 -4.20
C GLN A 245 5.00 -15.68 -4.96
N LYS A 246 5.76 -14.66 -4.60
CA LYS A 246 5.63 -13.28 -5.09
C LYS A 246 6.90 -12.47 -4.86
N GLY A 247 7.05 -11.37 -5.60
CA GLY A 247 7.98 -10.30 -5.26
C GLY A 247 7.40 -9.41 -4.19
N ILE A 248 8.17 -9.07 -3.16
CA ILE A 248 7.71 -8.25 -2.05
C ILE A 248 8.66 -7.11 -1.73
N ALA A 249 8.13 -5.99 -1.26
CA ALA A 249 8.86 -5.01 -0.48
C ALA A 249 8.18 -4.84 0.88
N GLY A 250 9.01 -4.69 1.93
CA GLY A 250 8.56 -4.52 3.30
C GLY A 250 7.92 -3.16 3.55
N TRP A 251 7.75 -2.81 4.81
CA TRP A 251 7.16 -1.55 5.21
C TRP A 251 7.96 -0.35 4.70
N MET A 252 7.28 0.62 4.11
CA MET A 252 7.78 1.88 3.59
C MET A 252 6.89 3.00 4.08
N LEU A 253 7.44 4.18 4.33
CA LEU A 253 6.61 5.32 4.73
C LEU A 253 5.86 5.90 3.54
N LEU A 254 4.54 5.92 3.60
CA LEU A 254 3.68 6.74 2.74
C LEU A 254 3.53 8.10 3.42
N GLN A 255 4.35 9.06 2.99
CA GLN A 255 4.54 10.34 3.66
C GLN A 255 3.57 11.40 3.15
N PHE A 256 2.68 11.82 4.01
CA PHE A 256 1.79 12.97 3.80
C PHE A 256 2.52 14.26 4.16
N SER A 257 2.30 15.31 3.35
CA SER A 257 2.83 16.67 3.60
C SER A 257 1.90 17.46 4.51
#